data_feb234e767bb0e6f8cf51799faf67df7
#
_entry.id   feb234e767bb0e6f8cf51799faf67df7
#
_cell.length_a   1.000
_cell.length_b   1.000
_cell.length_c   1.000
_cell.angle_alpha   90.00
_cell.angle_beta   90.00
_cell.angle_gamma   90.00
#
_symmetry.space_group_name_H-M   'P 1'
#
loop_
_entity.id
_entity.type
_entity.pdbx_description
1 polymer ?
#
loop_
_entity_poly.entity_id
_entity_poly.type
_entity_poly.pdbx_seq_one_letter_code
_entity_poly.pdbx_strand_id
1 'polypeptide(L)'
;TTTPSIAVAAETANDNLFMMTPSASAPAVIESGDNVFQICFTDPNQGVASADYIAENKLGTKVGIIYDSSDAYSSGIYEKFKAEAAAKNLEIVTAEAFTADNKSDLSTQVAKCQQAGADLVFLPIYYQEASQILIAANKSGYAPVFFGCDGMDGILTIEGFDTSLAEGLMLLTPFAADAQDEKTQAFVSAYKEAYGDTPNQFAADAYDVVYAIYQAAVAGGINGDMDASDVCDALKAQFTSMTFDGLTGDGMTWDASGAVSKAPKAVVIKDGAYAAM
;
A
#
# COMPACT_ATOMS: atom_id res chain seq x y z
N THR A 1 -1.28 6.72 -7.40
CA THR A 1 -0.12 7.03 -6.55
C THR A 1 -0.26 8.40 -5.88
N THR A 2 0.50 8.64 -4.82
CA THR A 2 0.38 9.81 -3.93
C THR A 2 0.49 11.16 -4.67
N THR A 3 1.59 11.42 -5.36
CA THR A 3 1.87 12.73 -5.96
C THR A 3 0.79 13.23 -6.93
N PRO A 4 0.34 12.46 -7.93
CA PRO A 4 -0.76 12.91 -8.79
C PRO A 4 -2.09 13.04 -8.06
N SER A 5 -2.34 12.23 -7.02
CA SER A 5 -3.58 12.34 -6.23
C SER A 5 -3.64 13.63 -5.41
N ILE A 6 -2.53 14.09 -4.85
CA ILE A 6 -2.44 15.39 -4.17
C ILE A 6 -2.80 16.52 -5.14
N ALA A 7 -2.26 16.48 -6.37
CA ALA A 7 -2.55 17.51 -7.37
C ALA A 7 -4.05 17.55 -7.76
N VAL A 8 -4.67 16.39 -7.96
CA VAL A 8 -6.11 16.29 -8.26
C VAL A 8 -6.96 16.70 -7.06
N ALA A 9 -6.59 16.27 -5.85
CA ALA A 9 -7.32 16.60 -4.62
C ALA A 9 -7.41 18.11 -4.38
N ALA A 10 -6.34 18.87 -4.65
CA ALA A 10 -6.34 20.31 -4.54
C ALA A 10 -7.36 20.99 -5.50
N GLU A 11 -7.50 20.46 -6.71
CA GLU A 11 -8.49 20.98 -7.68
C GLU A 11 -9.93 20.58 -7.31
N THR A 12 -10.14 19.33 -6.89
CA THR A 12 -11.48 18.86 -6.49
C THR A 12 -12.01 19.57 -5.25
N ALA A 13 -11.12 20.01 -4.35
CA ALA A 13 -11.51 20.80 -3.18
C ALA A 13 -12.10 22.17 -3.56
N ASN A 14 -11.54 22.84 -4.60
CA ASN A 14 -12.05 24.13 -5.07
C ASN A 14 -13.47 24.04 -5.62
N ASP A 15 -13.81 22.92 -6.26
CA ASP A 15 -15.09 22.71 -6.92
C ASP A 15 -16.10 21.92 -6.06
N ASN A 16 -15.75 21.58 -4.82
CA ASN A 16 -16.50 20.69 -3.93
C ASN A 16 -16.92 19.38 -4.64
N LEU A 17 -15.94 18.71 -5.27
CA LEU A 17 -16.14 17.42 -5.95
C LEU A 17 -15.65 16.28 -5.06
N PHE A 18 -16.49 15.28 -4.81
CA PHE A 18 -16.10 14.11 -4.03
C PHE A 18 -14.96 13.34 -4.72
N MET A 19 -13.91 13.07 -3.97
CA MET A 19 -12.79 12.27 -4.42
C MET A 19 -12.54 11.11 -3.45
N MET A 20 -12.34 9.90 -3.98
CA MET A 20 -11.92 8.75 -3.20
C MET A 20 -10.77 8.03 -3.89
N THR A 21 -9.66 7.84 -3.17
CA THR A 21 -8.48 7.15 -3.71
C THR A 21 -8.43 5.68 -3.27
N PRO A 22 -8.21 4.74 -4.21
CA PRO A 22 -8.00 3.34 -3.89
C PRO A 22 -6.56 3.00 -3.45
N SER A 23 -5.57 3.87 -3.73
CA SER A 23 -4.17 3.49 -3.57
C SER A 23 -3.25 4.61 -3.06
N ALA A 24 -3.64 5.88 -3.17
CA ALA A 24 -2.81 6.98 -2.69
C ALA A 24 -2.96 7.12 -1.18
N SER A 25 -1.96 6.70 -0.43
CA SER A 25 -2.00 6.39 1.01
C SER A 25 -1.37 7.46 1.90
N ALA A 26 -0.65 8.45 1.33
CA ALA A 26 -0.05 9.52 2.12
C ALA A 26 -1.12 10.43 2.75
N PRO A 27 -0.96 10.86 4.02
CA PRO A 27 -1.89 11.77 4.68
C PRO A 27 -2.16 13.06 3.90
N ALA A 28 -1.15 13.59 3.22
CA ALA A 28 -1.27 14.81 2.41
C ALA A 28 -2.35 14.73 1.31
N VAL A 29 -2.78 13.53 0.91
CA VAL A 29 -3.86 13.35 -0.08
C VAL A 29 -5.19 13.77 0.52
N ILE A 30 -5.54 13.26 1.70
CA ILE A 30 -6.80 13.56 2.38
C ILE A 30 -6.76 14.91 3.13
N GLU A 31 -5.59 15.43 3.44
CA GLU A 31 -5.42 16.77 4.04
C GLU A 31 -5.67 17.91 3.03
N SER A 32 -5.78 17.59 1.74
CA SER A 32 -6.04 18.59 0.69
C SER A 32 -7.44 19.21 0.75
N GLY A 33 -8.42 18.51 1.34
CA GLY A 33 -9.79 19.00 1.51
C GLY A 33 -10.68 17.96 2.21
N ASP A 34 -11.78 18.41 2.79
CA ASP A 34 -12.76 17.56 3.48
C ASP A 34 -13.64 16.71 2.53
N ASN A 35 -13.47 16.89 1.23
CA ASN A 35 -14.12 16.16 0.14
C ASN A 35 -13.31 14.94 -0.33
N VAL A 36 -12.11 14.70 0.25
CA VAL A 36 -11.18 13.65 -0.17
C VAL A 36 -11.15 12.52 0.85
N PHE A 37 -11.42 11.32 0.37
CA PHE A 37 -11.43 10.08 1.16
C PHE A 37 -10.46 9.05 0.59
N GLN A 38 -10.00 8.11 1.40
CA GLN A 38 -9.18 6.99 0.95
C GLN A 38 -9.73 5.67 1.45
N ILE A 39 -9.59 4.60 0.66
CA ILE A 39 -9.93 3.24 1.08
C ILE A 39 -8.68 2.41 1.39
N CYS A 40 -7.51 2.79 0.88
CA CYS A 40 -6.24 2.20 1.25
C CYS A 40 -5.81 2.62 2.67
N PHE A 41 -5.07 1.79 3.37
CA PHE A 41 -4.55 2.16 4.69
C PHE A 41 -3.39 3.16 4.58
N THR A 42 -3.26 4.03 5.58
CA THR A 42 -2.35 5.20 5.52
C THR A 42 -0.87 4.82 5.63
N ASP A 43 0.01 5.63 5.05
CA ASP A 43 1.47 5.46 5.18
C ASP A 43 1.95 5.39 6.63
N PRO A 44 1.44 6.25 7.56
CA PRO A 44 1.75 6.10 8.97
C PRO A 44 1.43 4.71 9.53
N ASN A 45 0.27 4.15 9.17
CA ASN A 45 -0.13 2.83 9.62
C ASN A 45 0.74 1.73 8.98
N GLN A 46 1.14 1.88 7.72
CA GLN A 46 2.05 0.94 7.07
C GLN A 46 3.42 0.89 7.77
N GLY A 47 3.99 2.06 8.08
CA GLY A 47 5.28 2.15 8.76
C GLY A 47 5.25 1.53 10.15
N VAL A 48 4.24 1.87 10.96
CA VAL A 48 4.05 1.33 12.32
C VAL A 48 3.81 -0.19 12.25
N ALA A 49 2.83 -0.63 11.47
CA ALA A 49 2.48 -2.05 11.38
C ALA A 49 3.63 -2.92 10.85
N SER A 50 4.46 -2.39 9.94
CA SER A 50 5.65 -3.10 9.45
C SER A 50 6.69 -3.31 10.56
N ALA A 51 6.97 -2.29 11.37
CA ALA A 51 7.90 -2.41 12.49
C ALA A 51 7.37 -3.36 13.56
N ASP A 52 6.09 -3.27 13.88
CA ASP A 52 5.42 -4.18 14.82
C ASP A 52 5.51 -5.63 14.34
N TYR A 53 5.15 -5.88 13.08
CA TYR A 53 5.14 -7.22 12.52
C TYR A 53 6.54 -7.85 12.48
N ILE A 54 7.56 -7.08 12.07
CA ILE A 54 8.96 -7.52 12.05
C ILE A 54 9.43 -7.88 13.47
N ALA A 55 9.12 -7.03 14.46
CA ALA A 55 9.52 -7.25 15.84
C ALA A 55 8.83 -8.46 16.49
N GLU A 56 7.51 -8.55 16.34
CA GLU A 56 6.68 -9.61 16.94
C GLU A 56 7.02 -10.99 16.37
N ASN A 57 7.25 -11.06 15.07
CA ASN A 57 7.60 -12.31 14.37
C ASN A 57 9.10 -12.59 14.33
N LYS A 58 9.93 -11.68 14.85
CA LYS A 58 11.40 -11.83 14.92
C LYS A 58 12.02 -12.11 13.55
N LEU A 59 11.57 -11.40 12.53
CA LEU A 59 11.96 -11.62 11.13
C LEU A 59 13.40 -11.22 10.84
N GLY A 60 13.97 -10.33 11.63
CA GLY A 60 15.37 -9.88 11.56
C GLY A 60 15.81 -9.19 12.84
N THR A 61 17.12 -9.04 13.02
CA THR A 61 17.73 -8.37 14.17
C THR A 61 18.44 -7.08 13.78
N LYS A 62 18.94 -7.00 12.55
CA LYS A 62 19.66 -5.86 11.98
C LYS A 62 18.97 -5.40 10.71
N VAL A 63 18.25 -4.29 10.81
CA VAL A 63 17.42 -3.78 9.73
C VAL A 63 18.20 -2.80 8.87
N GLY A 64 18.32 -3.09 7.56
CA GLY A 64 18.67 -2.12 6.53
C GLY A 64 17.37 -1.54 5.96
N ILE A 65 17.42 -0.30 5.51
CA ILE A 65 16.27 0.34 4.84
C ILE A 65 16.76 0.90 3.50
N ILE A 66 15.96 0.71 2.43
CA ILE A 66 16.19 1.38 1.15
C ILE A 66 14.89 2.09 0.77
N TYR A 67 14.94 3.42 0.58
CA TYR A 67 13.75 4.23 0.37
C TYR A 67 13.97 5.37 -0.64
N ASP A 68 12.89 5.84 -1.27
CA ASP A 68 12.91 7.01 -2.14
C ASP A 68 12.66 8.29 -1.32
N SER A 69 13.71 9.09 -1.14
CA SER A 69 13.63 10.35 -0.38
C SER A 69 12.93 11.48 -1.15
N SER A 70 12.67 11.31 -2.43
CA SER A 70 11.96 12.28 -3.26
C SER A 70 10.46 11.97 -3.40
N ASP A 71 10.00 10.83 -2.90
CA ASP A 71 8.60 10.42 -2.95
C ASP A 71 7.94 10.51 -1.56
N ALA A 72 6.77 11.15 -1.49
CA ALA A 72 6.05 11.37 -0.23
C ALA A 72 5.54 10.07 0.42
N TYR A 73 5.13 9.08 -0.40
CA TYR A 73 4.75 7.75 0.05
C TYR A 73 5.93 7.06 0.76
N SER A 74 7.04 6.92 0.05
CA SER A 74 8.21 6.19 0.52
C SER A 74 8.84 6.83 1.77
N SER A 75 9.05 8.15 1.74
CA SER A 75 9.62 8.90 2.87
C SER A 75 8.68 8.93 4.08
N GLY A 76 7.38 9.02 3.86
CA GLY A 76 6.37 9.02 4.94
C GLY A 76 6.35 7.70 5.71
N ILE A 77 6.36 6.56 5.01
CA ILE A 77 6.44 5.23 5.61
C ILE A 77 7.78 5.06 6.35
N TYR A 78 8.90 5.44 5.71
CA TYR A 78 10.23 5.35 6.32
C TYR A 78 10.30 6.07 7.68
N GLU A 79 9.82 7.31 7.77
CA GLU A 79 9.88 8.08 9.02
C GLU A 79 9.04 7.42 10.14
N LYS A 80 7.88 6.87 9.82
CA LYS A 80 7.04 6.17 10.80
C LYS A 80 7.63 4.83 11.22
N PHE A 81 8.13 4.07 10.25
CA PHE A 81 8.85 2.83 10.54
C PHE A 81 10.03 3.08 11.48
N LYS A 82 10.85 4.07 11.19
CA LYS A 82 12.03 4.42 11.99
C LYS A 82 11.66 4.78 13.43
N ALA A 83 10.58 5.55 13.63
CA ALA A 83 10.11 5.92 14.94
C ALA A 83 9.62 4.70 15.73
N GLU A 84 8.82 3.82 15.11
CA GLU A 84 8.30 2.61 15.75
C GLU A 84 9.38 1.55 15.97
N ALA A 85 10.31 1.38 15.04
CA ALA A 85 11.46 0.50 15.19
C ALA A 85 12.28 0.82 16.46
N ALA A 86 12.45 2.11 16.77
CA ALA A 86 13.10 2.54 18.01
C ALA A 86 12.29 2.15 19.25
N ALA A 87 10.95 2.28 19.19
CA ALA A 87 10.07 1.86 20.30
C ALA A 87 10.06 0.34 20.51
N LYS A 88 10.24 -0.45 19.43
CA LYS A 88 10.29 -1.91 19.47
C LYS A 88 11.71 -2.48 19.67
N ASN A 89 12.71 -1.63 19.83
CA ASN A 89 14.12 -2.01 19.94
C ASN A 89 14.65 -2.81 18.72
N LEU A 90 14.15 -2.52 17.52
CA LEU A 90 14.73 -2.99 16.27
C LEU A 90 15.97 -2.17 15.94
N GLU A 91 17.10 -2.83 15.70
CA GLU A 91 18.36 -2.16 15.35
C GLU A 91 18.35 -1.79 13.86
N ILE A 92 18.22 -0.50 13.53
CA ILE A 92 18.43 0.00 12.17
C ILE A 92 19.93 0.23 11.98
N VAL A 93 20.59 -0.64 11.21
CA VAL A 93 22.05 -0.59 10.97
C VAL A 93 22.43 0.36 9.83
N THR A 94 21.51 0.60 8.88
CA THR A 94 21.67 1.58 7.79
C THR A 94 20.33 1.97 7.19
N ALA A 95 20.26 3.20 6.64
CA ALA A 95 19.12 3.67 5.85
C ALA A 95 19.66 4.39 4.60
N GLU A 96 19.40 3.81 3.45
CA GLU A 96 19.97 4.22 2.18
C GLU A 96 18.90 4.85 1.30
N ALA A 97 19.09 6.12 1.00
CA ALA A 97 18.19 6.86 0.14
C ALA A 97 18.55 6.71 -1.34
N PHE A 98 17.53 6.80 -2.19
CA PHE A 98 17.64 7.13 -3.60
C PHE A 98 16.60 8.21 -3.95
N THR A 99 16.61 8.68 -5.18
CA THR A 99 15.65 9.67 -5.71
C THR A 99 15.18 9.24 -7.10
N ALA A 100 14.13 9.89 -7.60
CA ALA A 100 13.64 9.69 -8.96
C ALA A 100 14.72 9.78 -10.05
N ASP A 101 15.78 10.59 -9.82
CA ASP A 101 16.86 10.81 -10.79
C ASP A 101 17.89 9.67 -10.86
N ASN A 102 17.99 8.85 -9.78
CA ASN A 102 19.02 7.79 -9.69
C ASN A 102 18.46 6.40 -9.38
N LYS A 103 17.18 6.20 -9.56
CA LYS A 103 16.48 4.92 -9.27
C LYS A 103 16.72 3.78 -10.27
N SER A 104 17.47 4.05 -11.34
CA SER A 104 17.75 3.06 -12.40
C SER A 104 18.81 2.01 -12.02
N ASP A 105 19.63 2.28 -11.00
CA ASP A 105 20.60 1.33 -10.44
C ASP A 105 20.74 1.53 -8.94
N LEU A 106 20.25 0.56 -8.19
CA LEU A 106 20.23 0.55 -6.73
C LEU A 106 21.27 -0.40 -6.11
N SER A 107 22.26 -0.84 -6.90
CA SER A 107 23.32 -1.74 -6.46
C SER A 107 24.18 -1.17 -5.32
N THR A 108 24.36 0.15 -5.30
CA THR A 108 25.10 0.84 -4.22
C THR A 108 24.36 0.76 -2.90
N GLN A 109 23.05 0.97 -2.88
CA GLN A 109 22.22 0.88 -1.68
C GLN A 109 22.21 -0.55 -1.13
N VAL A 110 22.07 -1.54 -2.02
CA VAL A 110 22.14 -2.96 -1.67
C VAL A 110 23.51 -3.30 -1.06
N ALA A 111 24.61 -2.86 -1.68
CA ALA A 111 25.97 -3.13 -1.18
C ALA A 111 26.18 -2.52 0.22
N LYS A 112 25.64 -1.34 0.50
CA LYS A 112 25.72 -0.72 1.82
C LYS A 112 24.93 -1.49 2.88
N CYS A 113 23.73 -1.97 2.58
CA CYS A 113 22.96 -2.85 3.46
C CYS A 113 23.75 -4.13 3.78
N GLN A 114 24.35 -4.76 2.77
CA GLN A 114 25.20 -5.95 2.94
C GLN A 114 26.42 -5.65 3.82
N GLN A 115 27.13 -4.54 3.58
CA GLN A 115 28.31 -4.13 4.37
C GLN A 115 27.97 -3.80 5.81
N ALA A 116 26.79 -3.22 6.07
CA ALA A 116 26.27 -2.96 7.40
C ALA A 116 25.84 -4.25 8.14
N GLY A 117 25.79 -5.38 7.43
CA GLY A 117 25.40 -6.67 7.99
C GLY A 117 23.91 -6.76 8.30
N ALA A 118 23.07 -6.08 7.52
CA ALA A 118 21.61 -6.19 7.65
C ALA A 118 21.17 -7.61 7.32
N ASP A 119 20.39 -8.22 8.20
CA ASP A 119 19.78 -9.54 8.02
C ASP A 119 18.32 -9.44 7.53
N LEU A 120 17.73 -8.22 7.61
CA LEU A 120 16.47 -7.86 7.02
C LEU A 120 16.62 -6.51 6.29
N VAL A 121 16.02 -6.38 5.10
CA VAL A 121 15.93 -5.11 4.37
C VAL A 121 14.47 -4.70 4.22
N PHE A 122 14.11 -3.58 4.85
CA PHE A 122 12.81 -2.96 4.72
C PHE A 122 12.75 -2.06 3.49
N LEU A 123 11.72 -2.22 2.67
CA LEU A 123 11.58 -1.59 1.36
C LEU A 123 10.23 -0.85 1.26
N PRO A 124 10.10 0.37 1.83
CA PRO A 124 8.90 1.20 1.65
C PRO A 124 8.93 1.89 0.28
N ILE A 125 8.87 1.11 -0.79
CA ILE A 125 9.01 1.55 -2.18
C ILE A 125 8.06 0.80 -3.10
N TYR A 126 8.02 1.18 -4.38
CA TYR A 126 7.20 0.48 -5.37
C TYR A 126 7.92 -0.74 -5.95
N TYR A 127 7.14 -1.64 -6.52
CA TYR A 127 7.58 -2.94 -7.02
C TYR A 127 8.63 -2.86 -8.14
N GLN A 128 8.65 -1.79 -8.94
CA GLN A 128 9.64 -1.63 -10.00
C GLN A 128 11.06 -1.44 -9.45
N GLU A 129 11.23 -0.54 -8.50
CA GLU A 129 12.51 -0.30 -7.81
C GLU A 129 12.90 -1.51 -6.95
N ALA A 130 11.93 -2.15 -6.31
CA ALA A 130 12.14 -3.36 -5.54
C ALA A 130 12.70 -4.51 -6.40
N SER A 131 12.19 -4.70 -7.61
CA SER A 131 12.71 -5.73 -8.53
C SER A 131 14.20 -5.53 -8.84
N GLN A 132 14.65 -4.28 -8.99
CA GLN A 132 16.07 -3.95 -9.22
C GLN A 132 16.92 -4.26 -7.99
N ILE A 133 16.39 -4.01 -6.77
CA ILE A 133 17.05 -4.36 -5.51
C ILE A 133 17.22 -5.87 -5.40
N LEU A 134 16.18 -6.65 -5.68
CA LEU A 134 16.24 -8.12 -5.65
C LEU A 134 17.26 -8.66 -6.66
N ILE A 135 17.28 -8.10 -7.88
CA ILE A 135 18.28 -8.46 -8.91
C ILE A 135 19.70 -8.13 -8.43
N ALA A 136 19.91 -6.94 -7.85
CA ALA A 136 21.22 -6.53 -7.36
C ALA A 136 21.69 -7.39 -6.18
N ALA A 137 20.79 -7.71 -5.24
CA ALA A 137 21.08 -8.58 -4.11
C ALA A 137 21.47 -10.00 -4.57
N ASN A 138 20.71 -10.58 -5.50
CA ASN A 138 21.01 -11.89 -6.07
C ASN A 138 22.38 -11.91 -6.77
N LYS A 139 22.71 -10.87 -7.56
CA LYS A 139 24.01 -10.75 -8.25
C LYS A 139 25.19 -10.67 -7.27
N SER A 140 24.99 -10.06 -6.09
CA SER A 140 26.03 -9.94 -5.06
C SER A 140 26.09 -11.13 -4.09
N GLY A 141 25.16 -12.10 -4.21
CA GLY A 141 25.02 -13.22 -3.27
C GLY A 141 24.51 -12.77 -1.89
N TYR A 142 23.84 -11.63 -1.79
CA TYR A 142 23.25 -11.11 -0.57
C TYR A 142 21.78 -11.57 -0.49
N ALA A 143 21.44 -12.31 0.56
CA ALA A 143 20.14 -12.94 0.74
C ALA A 143 19.55 -12.63 2.14
N PRO A 144 19.22 -11.37 2.44
CA PRO A 144 18.51 -11.01 3.67
C PRO A 144 17.02 -11.37 3.54
N VAL A 145 16.29 -11.26 4.63
CA VAL A 145 14.83 -11.18 4.55
C VAL A 145 14.45 -9.85 3.91
N PHE A 146 13.62 -9.86 2.87
CA PHE A 146 13.04 -8.65 2.29
C PHE A 146 11.62 -8.46 2.80
N PHE A 147 11.32 -7.25 3.25
CA PHE A 147 10.00 -6.88 3.75
C PHE A 147 9.56 -5.53 3.17
N GLY A 148 8.40 -5.48 2.56
CA GLY A 148 7.86 -4.29 1.91
C GLY A 148 6.48 -3.88 2.40
N CYS A 149 5.93 -2.89 1.73
CA CYS A 149 4.61 -2.34 1.95
C CYS A 149 3.70 -2.63 0.75
N ASP A 150 2.53 -2.03 0.71
CA ASP A 150 1.53 -2.21 -0.35
C ASP A 150 2.07 -1.91 -1.76
N GLY A 151 2.97 -0.92 -1.89
CA GLY A 151 3.62 -0.59 -3.16
C GLY A 151 4.42 -1.72 -3.82
N MET A 152 4.69 -2.81 -3.07
CA MET A 152 5.35 -4.02 -3.60
C MET A 152 4.39 -4.93 -4.38
N ASP A 153 3.08 -4.78 -4.18
CA ASP A 153 2.09 -5.59 -4.89
C ASP A 153 2.09 -5.25 -6.39
N GLY A 154 2.25 -6.27 -7.21
CA GLY A 154 2.49 -6.14 -8.65
C GLY A 154 3.88 -6.62 -9.09
N ILE A 155 4.81 -6.92 -8.16
CA ILE A 155 6.17 -7.37 -8.51
C ILE A 155 6.18 -8.65 -9.37
N LEU A 156 5.20 -9.52 -9.19
CA LEU A 156 5.06 -10.75 -9.96
C LEU A 156 4.55 -10.53 -11.39
N THR A 157 4.08 -9.31 -11.72
CA THR A 157 3.52 -8.97 -13.04
C THR A 157 4.49 -8.21 -13.93
N ILE A 158 5.72 -7.95 -13.46
CA ILE A 158 6.73 -7.21 -14.24
C ILE A 158 7.20 -8.05 -15.42
N GLU A 159 7.01 -7.54 -16.62
CA GLU A 159 7.45 -8.21 -17.84
C GLU A 159 8.99 -8.39 -17.85
N GLY A 160 9.44 -9.64 -18.04
CA GLY A 160 10.86 -9.99 -18.09
C GLY A 160 11.57 -10.06 -16.72
N PHE A 161 10.87 -9.86 -15.63
CA PHE A 161 11.42 -10.09 -14.28
C PHE A 161 11.40 -11.58 -13.94
N ASP A 162 12.51 -12.09 -13.42
CA ASP A 162 12.59 -13.43 -12.86
C ASP A 162 11.90 -13.47 -11.49
N THR A 163 10.64 -13.88 -11.47
CA THR A 163 9.81 -13.91 -10.26
C THR A 163 10.35 -14.82 -9.16
N SER A 164 11.25 -15.76 -9.48
CA SER A 164 11.91 -16.59 -8.46
C SER A 164 12.79 -15.77 -7.51
N LEU A 165 13.23 -14.59 -7.92
CA LEU A 165 13.98 -13.64 -7.08
C LEU A 165 13.12 -13.00 -5.99
N ALA A 166 11.81 -13.03 -6.16
CA ALA A 166 10.86 -12.52 -5.16
C ALA A 166 10.40 -13.61 -4.17
N GLU A 167 10.88 -14.84 -4.30
CA GLU A 167 10.51 -15.92 -3.37
C GLU A 167 10.92 -15.58 -1.94
N GLY A 168 9.99 -15.68 -0.99
CA GLY A 168 10.19 -15.30 0.41
C GLY A 168 10.07 -13.81 0.70
N LEU A 169 9.85 -12.95 -0.30
CA LEU A 169 9.52 -11.54 -0.08
C LEU A 169 8.19 -11.43 0.67
N MET A 170 8.19 -10.67 1.77
CA MET A 170 7.00 -10.40 2.58
C MET A 170 6.54 -8.97 2.36
N LEU A 171 5.24 -8.73 2.45
CA LEU A 171 4.68 -7.37 2.40
C LEU A 171 3.38 -7.27 3.21
N LEU A 172 3.04 -6.04 3.60
CA LEU A 172 1.73 -5.73 4.14
C LEU A 172 0.78 -5.33 3.01
N THR A 173 -0.40 -5.93 3.00
CA THR A 173 -1.47 -5.68 2.03
C THR A 173 -2.83 -5.85 2.70
N PRO A 174 -3.88 -5.15 2.28
CA PRO A 174 -5.23 -5.41 2.79
C PRO A 174 -5.89 -6.63 2.14
N PHE A 175 -5.33 -7.18 1.05
CA PHE A 175 -5.95 -8.19 0.21
C PHE A 175 -4.99 -9.35 -0.08
N ALA A 176 -5.51 -10.57 -0.02
CA ALA A 176 -4.82 -11.78 -0.43
C ALA A 176 -5.73 -12.57 -1.40
N ALA A 177 -5.29 -12.71 -2.65
CA ALA A 177 -6.10 -13.34 -3.70
C ALA A 177 -6.34 -14.85 -3.47
N ASP A 178 -5.58 -15.48 -2.59
CA ASP A 178 -5.72 -16.88 -2.17
C ASP A 178 -6.62 -17.08 -0.95
N ALA A 179 -7.16 -16.00 -0.36
CA ALA A 179 -8.09 -16.09 0.76
C ALA A 179 -9.33 -16.92 0.38
N GLN A 180 -9.80 -17.74 1.34
CA GLN A 180 -10.80 -18.77 1.07
C GLN A 180 -12.24 -18.34 1.33
N ASP A 181 -12.45 -17.07 1.69
CA ASP A 181 -13.80 -16.53 1.85
C ASP A 181 -14.53 -16.40 0.51
N GLU A 182 -15.85 -16.51 0.55
CA GLU A 182 -16.70 -16.56 -0.65
C GLU A 182 -16.62 -15.27 -1.48
N LYS A 183 -16.55 -14.10 -0.84
CA LYS A 183 -16.43 -12.81 -1.52
C LYS A 183 -15.14 -12.72 -2.34
N THR A 184 -14.01 -13.02 -1.71
CA THR A 184 -12.70 -12.98 -2.35
C THR A 184 -12.64 -13.96 -3.51
N GLN A 185 -13.10 -15.20 -3.33
CA GLN A 185 -13.09 -16.20 -4.40
C GLN A 185 -14.00 -15.82 -5.58
N ALA A 186 -15.17 -15.26 -5.32
CA ALA A 186 -16.06 -14.76 -6.36
C ALA A 186 -15.43 -13.61 -7.16
N PHE A 187 -14.82 -12.64 -6.48
CA PHE A 187 -14.11 -11.52 -7.11
C PHE A 187 -12.93 -12.00 -7.96
N VAL A 188 -12.07 -12.84 -7.41
CA VAL A 188 -10.89 -13.39 -8.11
C VAL A 188 -11.31 -14.17 -9.34
N SER A 189 -12.38 -14.99 -9.25
CA SER A 189 -12.90 -15.74 -10.39
C SER A 189 -13.41 -14.82 -11.50
N ALA A 190 -14.24 -13.83 -11.14
CA ALA A 190 -14.78 -12.86 -12.10
C ALA A 190 -13.67 -12.01 -12.75
N TYR A 191 -12.68 -11.59 -11.98
CA TYR A 191 -11.55 -10.83 -12.49
C TYR A 191 -10.71 -11.65 -13.49
N LYS A 192 -10.41 -12.91 -13.16
CA LYS A 192 -9.70 -13.82 -14.05
C LYS A 192 -10.46 -14.09 -15.35
N GLU A 193 -11.78 -14.25 -15.28
CA GLU A 193 -12.62 -14.43 -16.46
C GLU A 193 -12.59 -13.17 -17.35
N ALA A 194 -12.62 -11.97 -16.77
CA ALA A 194 -12.67 -10.74 -17.52
C ALA A 194 -11.31 -10.31 -18.11
N TYR A 195 -10.22 -10.53 -17.38
CA TYR A 195 -8.91 -9.97 -17.70
C TYR A 195 -7.80 -11.00 -17.93
N GLY A 196 -8.04 -12.28 -17.63
CA GLY A 196 -7.05 -13.37 -17.81
C GLY A 196 -5.92 -13.38 -16.79
N ASP A 197 -6.02 -12.57 -15.72
CA ASP A 197 -4.97 -12.38 -14.72
C ASP A 197 -5.52 -12.47 -13.29
N THR A 198 -4.63 -12.63 -12.30
CA THR A 198 -5.00 -12.61 -10.88
C THR A 198 -5.05 -11.17 -10.38
N PRO A 199 -6.15 -10.74 -9.71
CA PRO A 199 -6.21 -9.38 -9.19
C PRO A 199 -5.21 -9.16 -8.05
N ASN A 200 -4.61 -7.97 -8.01
CA ASN A 200 -3.84 -7.48 -6.88
C ASN A 200 -4.72 -6.66 -5.91
N GLN A 201 -4.13 -6.15 -4.83
CA GLN A 201 -4.85 -5.33 -3.86
C GLN A 201 -5.46 -4.06 -4.48
N PHE A 202 -4.80 -3.44 -5.45
CA PHE A 202 -5.29 -2.20 -6.07
C PHE A 202 -6.57 -2.42 -6.88
N ALA A 203 -6.70 -3.59 -7.50
CA ALA A 203 -7.95 -4.00 -8.15
C ALA A 203 -9.06 -4.23 -7.12
N ALA A 204 -8.75 -4.86 -5.99
CA ALA A 204 -9.70 -5.09 -4.90
C ALA A 204 -10.11 -3.78 -4.21
N ASP A 205 -9.16 -2.88 -3.92
CA ASP A 205 -9.45 -1.56 -3.37
C ASP A 205 -10.33 -0.72 -4.34
N ALA A 206 -10.05 -0.75 -5.64
CA ALA A 206 -10.86 -0.05 -6.63
C ALA A 206 -12.29 -0.62 -6.72
N TYR A 207 -12.44 -1.93 -6.60
CA TYR A 207 -13.75 -2.59 -6.50
C TYR A 207 -14.51 -2.11 -5.26
N ASP A 208 -13.86 -2.10 -4.10
CA ASP A 208 -14.46 -1.64 -2.86
C ASP A 208 -14.86 -0.15 -2.92
N VAL A 209 -14.04 0.72 -3.55
CA VAL A 209 -14.38 2.14 -3.79
C VAL A 209 -15.72 2.27 -4.49
N VAL A 210 -15.94 1.51 -5.58
CA VAL A 210 -17.20 1.60 -6.36
C VAL A 210 -18.40 1.17 -5.51
N TYR A 211 -18.27 0.08 -4.74
CA TYR A 211 -19.36 -0.41 -3.91
C TYR A 211 -19.61 0.45 -2.67
N ALA A 212 -18.56 1.01 -2.06
CA ALA A 212 -18.71 1.94 -0.94
C ALA A 212 -19.41 3.24 -1.39
N ILE A 213 -19.03 3.80 -2.54
CA ILE A 213 -19.72 4.96 -3.14
C ILE A 213 -21.17 4.61 -3.48
N TYR A 214 -21.43 3.43 -4.06
CA TYR A 214 -22.78 2.98 -4.36
C TYR A 214 -23.64 2.89 -3.10
N GLN A 215 -23.14 2.27 -2.04
CA GLN A 215 -23.84 2.17 -0.74
C GLN A 215 -24.15 3.57 -0.19
N ALA A 216 -23.14 4.47 -0.18
CA ALA A 216 -23.31 5.84 0.28
C ALA A 216 -24.33 6.62 -0.56
N ALA A 217 -24.31 6.46 -1.89
CA ALA A 217 -25.22 7.12 -2.80
C ALA A 217 -26.68 6.68 -2.59
N VAL A 218 -26.90 5.38 -2.42
CA VAL A 218 -28.24 4.84 -2.13
C VAL A 218 -28.76 5.36 -0.78
N ALA A 219 -27.91 5.31 0.27
CA ALA A 219 -28.28 5.77 1.61
C ALA A 219 -28.51 7.29 1.67
N GLY A 220 -27.72 8.06 0.92
CA GLY A 220 -27.85 9.52 0.80
C GLY A 220 -28.94 10.00 -0.13
N GLY A 221 -29.67 9.09 -0.83
CA GLY A 221 -30.74 9.45 -1.77
C GLY A 221 -30.24 10.20 -3.00
N ILE A 222 -28.97 9.98 -3.39
CA ILE A 222 -28.35 10.65 -4.53
C ILE A 222 -29.05 10.22 -5.82
N ASN A 223 -29.36 11.19 -6.66
CA ASN A 223 -30.05 10.98 -7.93
C ASN A 223 -29.49 11.91 -9.02
N GLY A 224 -29.92 11.71 -10.26
CA GLY A 224 -29.43 12.44 -11.43
C GLY A 224 -29.80 13.92 -11.53
N ASP A 225 -30.66 14.43 -10.64
CA ASP A 225 -31.08 15.82 -10.61
C ASP A 225 -30.25 16.71 -9.69
N MET A 226 -29.35 16.07 -8.86
CA MET A 226 -28.44 16.78 -7.96
C MET A 226 -27.25 17.32 -8.72
N ASP A 227 -26.77 18.51 -8.34
CA ASP A 227 -25.50 18.99 -8.84
C ASP A 227 -24.29 18.32 -8.13
N ALA A 228 -23.11 18.50 -8.68
CA ALA A 228 -21.91 17.81 -8.20
C ALA A 228 -21.53 18.18 -6.75
N SER A 229 -21.78 19.43 -6.35
CA SER A 229 -21.51 19.90 -4.97
C SER A 229 -22.50 19.27 -3.98
N ASP A 230 -23.79 19.17 -4.31
CA ASP A 230 -24.80 18.50 -3.47
C ASP A 230 -24.51 16.99 -3.34
N VAL A 231 -24.06 16.35 -4.43
CA VAL A 231 -23.60 14.95 -4.42
C VAL A 231 -22.40 14.79 -3.49
N CYS A 232 -21.43 15.69 -3.54
CA CYS A 232 -20.28 15.67 -2.67
C CYS A 232 -20.67 15.75 -1.20
N ASP A 233 -21.51 16.72 -0.83
CA ASP A 233 -21.95 16.92 0.55
C ASP A 233 -22.74 15.71 1.08
N ALA A 234 -23.61 15.12 0.23
CA ALA A 234 -24.35 13.92 0.58
C ALA A 234 -23.39 12.70 0.81
N LEU A 235 -22.40 12.51 -0.07
CA LEU A 235 -21.40 11.44 0.09
C LEU A 235 -20.56 11.63 1.36
N LYS A 236 -20.06 12.83 1.62
CA LYS A 236 -19.30 13.16 2.85
C LYS A 236 -20.08 12.79 4.11
N ALA A 237 -21.37 13.17 4.16
CA ALA A 237 -22.23 12.87 5.31
C ALA A 237 -22.44 11.35 5.50
N GLN A 238 -22.52 10.58 4.41
CA GLN A 238 -22.66 9.13 4.48
C GLN A 238 -21.35 8.47 4.91
N PHE A 239 -20.22 8.79 4.28
CA PHE A 239 -18.94 8.19 4.58
C PHE A 239 -18.51 8.37 6.04
N THR A 240 -18.78 9.52 6.65
CA THR A 240 -18.47 9.78 8.06
C THR A 240 -19.41 9.10 9.07
N SER A 241 -20.43 8.40 8.61
CA SER A 241 -21.43 7.72 9.47
C SER A 241 -21.71 6.27 9.13
N MET A 242 -21.29 5.80 7.95
CA MET A 242 -21.56 4.44 7.49
C MET A 242 -20.47 3.46 7.93
N THR A 243 -20.85 2.17 7.87
CA THR A 243 -19.91 1.04 7.93
C THR A 243 -19.97 0.28 6.62
N PHE A 244 -18.84 -0.20 6.12
CA PHE A 244 -18.74 -0.93 4.86
C PHE A 244 -17.94 -2.23 5.05
N ASP A 245 -18.50 -3.33 4.52
CA ASP A 245 -17.86 -4.65 4.48
C ASP A 245 -17.43 -4.96 3.04
N GLY A 246 -16.13 -4.76 2.76
CA GLY A 246 -15.53 -4.92 1.45
C GLY A 246 -14.75 -6.23 1.26
N LEU A 247 -13.98 -6.28 0.18
CA LEU A 247 -12.97 -7.31 -0.07
C LEU A 247 -11.70 -7.08 0.76
N THR A 248 -11.39 -5.81 1.00
CA THR A 248 -10.13 -5.37 1.58
C THR A 248 -10.23 -5.06 3.07
N GLY A 249 -11.42 -5.18 3.66
CA GLY A 249 -11.67 -5.02 5.08
C GLY A 249 -13.14 -5.20 5.44
N ASP A 250 -13.38 -5.71 6.64
CA ASP A 250 -14.70 -5.81 7.25
C ASP A 250 -14.91 -4.65 8.24
N GLY A 251 -16.13 -4.13 8.32
CA GLY A 251 -16.48 -3.08 9.27
C GLY A 251 -15.73 -1.77 9.07
N MET A 252 -15.30 -1.47 7.85
CA MET A 252 -14.56 -0.24 7.54
C MET A 252 -15.42 1.00 7.82
N THR A 253 -14.84 1.97 8.50
CA THR A 253 -15.44 3.28 8.78
C THR A 253 -14.45 4.37 8.38
N TRP A 254 -14.96 5.57 8.14
CA TRP A 254 -14.14 6.75 7.82
C TRP A 254 -14.34 7.82 8.88
N ASP A 255 -13.27 8.45 9.29
CA ASP A 255 -13.34 9.62 10.15
C ASP A 255 -13.51 10.93 9.32
N ALA A 256 -13.63 12.06 10.02
CA ALA A 256 -13.82 13.36 9.39
C ALA A 256 -12.61 13.84 8.57
N SER A 257 -11.45 13.20 8.69
CA SER A 257 -10.29 13.49 7.85
C SER A 257 -10.31 12.74 6.52
N GLY A 258 -11.25 11.81 6.31
CA GLY A 258 -11.32 10.94 5.15
C GLY A 258 -10.46 9.67 5.27
N ALA A 259 -9.82 9.45 6.40
CA ALA A 259 -9.03 8.24 6.66
C ALA A 259 -9.92 7.05 7.00
N VAL A 260 -9.58 5.88 6.47
CA VAL A 260 -10.30 4.62 6.71
C VAL A 260 -9.71 3.86 7.89
N SER A 261 -10.58 3.18 8.67
CA SER A 261 -10.19 2.23 9.72
C SER A 261 -9.87 0.86 9.11
N LYS A 262 -8.73 0.75 8.44
CA LYS A 262 -8.30 -0.50 7.78
C LYS A 262 -7.01 -1.02 8.42
N ALA A 263 -6.97 -2.32 8.67
CA ALA A 263 -5.77 -3.00 9.14
C ALA A 263 -5.08 -3.77 7.99
N PRO A 264 -3.75 -3.73 7.91
CA PRO A 264 -3.02 -4.52 6.94
C PRO A 264 -3.01 -6.00 7.33
N LYS A 265 -2.83 -6.86 6.31
CA LYS A 265 -2.54 -8.29 6.45
C LYS A 265 -1.12 -8.53 5.95
N ALA A 266 -0.42 -9.51 6.53
CA ALA A 266 0.87 -9.91 6.02
C ALA A 266 0.69 -11.02 4.98
N VAL A 267 1.42 -10.90 3.87
CA VAL A 267 1.55 -11.95 2.85
C VAL A 267 3.01 -12.20 2.55
N VAL A 268 3.30 -13.40 2.06
CA VAL A 268 4.61 -13.81 1.56
C VAL A 268 4.47 -14.30 0.13
N ILE A 269 5.47 -14.05 -0.70
CA ILE A 269 5.55 -14.69 -2.02
C ILE A 269 6.11 -16.09 -1.83
N LYS A 270 5.34 -17.10 -2.22
CA LYS A 270 5.67 -18.51 -2.11
C LYS A 270 5.20 -19.25 -3.35
N ASP A 271 6.10 -20.05 -3.92
CA ASP A 271 5.84 -20.81 -5.15
C ASP A 271 5.34 -19.90 -6.31
N GLY A 272 5.83 -18.66 -6.37
CA GLY A 272 5.48 -17.68 -7.39
C GLY A 272 4.10 -17.04 -7.23
N ALA A 273 3.47 -17.12 -6.05
CA ALA A 273 2.18 -16.51 -5.75
C ALA A 273 2.17 -15.85 -4.37
N TYR A 274 1.26 -14.91 -4.15
CA TYR A 274 1.02 -14.35 -2.82
C TYR A 274 0.27 -15.36 -1.97
N ALA A 275 0.77 -15.61 -0.77
CA ALA A 275 0.17 -16.48 0.23
C ALA A 275 -0.03 -15.73 1.55
N ALA A 276 -1.18 -15.87 2.19
CA ALA A 276 -1.44 -15.30 3.51
C ALA A 276 -0.51 -15.90 4.57
N MET A 277 -0.07 -15.09 5.53
CA MET A 277 0.79 -15.48 6.63
C MET A 277 0.03 -15.61 7.94
#